data_5da31ccfbfefc366b564e6699120261f
#
_entry.id   5da31ccfbfefc366b564e6699120261f
#
_cell.length_a   1.000
_cell.length_b   1.000
_cell.length_c   1.000
_cell.angle_alpha   90.00
_cell.angle_beta   90.00
_cell.angle_gamma   90.00
#
_symmetry.space_group_name_H-M   'P 1'
#
loop_
_entity.id
_entity.type
_entity.pdbx_description
1 polymer ?
#
loop_
_entity_poly.entity_id
_entity_poly.type
_entity_poly.pdbx_seq_one_letter_code
_entity_poly.pdbx_strand_id
1 'polypeptide(L)'
;MKKIVLASVLATLVSVSAVSFAAPIRNPQAGDFKANVNFGFDQEEGDRSAESRFVGGDLTYVLNDKWDIQYINNYTKGDNGNKINEHYVVGNYRLAPYLSIYGGGSYVDTDTWHSGKNSYGYQFGLRGQLPLTDRLQGFASVGVGDDVNSYEIGVGYDITSSWDAHVKYRSASVDVDNYDDDVEGWQVGMGYKF
;
A
#
# COMPACT_ATOMS: atom_id res chain seq x y z
N MET A 1 25.24 6.54 -16.16
CA MET A 1 24.02 7.03 -16.82
C MET A 1 22.76 6.26 -16.42
N LYS A 2 22.72 4.92 -16.38
CA LYS A 2 21.50 4.16 -15.98
C LYS A 2 20.97 4.48 -14.56
N LYS A 3 21.84 4.82 -13.59
CA LYS A 3 21.45 5.16 -12.21
C LYS A 3 20.78 6.54 -12.08
N ILE A 4 21.13 7.48 -12.95
CA ILE A 4 20.55 8.84 -12.94
C ILE A 4 19.15 8.84 -13.56
N VAL A 5 18.93 8.01 -14.60
CA VAL A 5 17.61 7.85 -15.21
C VAL A 5 16.64 7.19 -14.22
N LEU A 6 17.09 6.22 -13.42
CA LEU A 6 16.26 5.57 -12.40
C LEU A 6 15.85 6.56 -11.29
N ALA A 7 16.78 7.42 -10.84
CA ALA A 7 16.50 8.44 -9.83
C ALA A 7 15.54 9.52 -10.33
N SER A 8 15.62 9.90 -11.60
CA SER A 8 14.70 10.89 -12.19
C SER A 8 13.30 10.30 -12.43
N VAL A 9 13.18 9.01 -12.73
CA VAL A 9 11.88 8.31 -12.84
C VAL A 9 11.23 8.19 -11.47
N LEU A 10 11.98 7.89 -10.41
CA LEU A 10 11.45 7.93 -9.04
C LEU A 10 10.99 9.34 -8.62
N ALA A 11 11.75 10.37 -8.97
CA ALA A 11 11.42 11.76 -8.60
C ALA A 11 10.18 12.32 -9.34
N THR A 12 9.87 11.82 -10.53
CA THR A 12 8.64 12.19 -11.27
C THR A 12 7.40 11.42 -10.85
N LEU A 13 7.53 10.32 -10.11
CA LEU A 13 6.41 9.53 -9.59
C LEU A 13 5.81 10.09 -8.29
N VAL A 14 6.38 11.14 -7.71
CA VAL A 14 5.97 11.76 -6.43
C VAL A 14 4.65 12.56 -6.52
N SER A 15 3.98 12.58 -7.65
CA SER A 15 2.75 13.38 -7.83
C SER A 15 1.49 12.56 -8.15
N VAL A 16 1.46 11.27 -7.87
CA VAL A 16 0.29 10.40 -8.14
C VAL A 16 0.15 9.34 -7.04
N SER A 17 -1.01 9.09 -6.62
CA SER A 17 -1.50 8.42 -5.40
C SER A 17 -1.70 6.88 -5.44
N ALA A 18 -1.55 6.12 -4.33
CA ALA A 18 -1.51 4.64 -4.28
C ALA A 18 -2.15 3.92 -3.08
N VAL A 19 -2.55 2.67 -3.27
CA VAL A 19 -3.04 1.70 -2.28
C VAL A 19 -1.93 1.28 -1.30
N SER A 20 -2.26 1.00 -0.03
CA SER A 20 -1.29 0.60 0.99
C SER A 20 -0.82 -0.85 0.80
N PHE A 21 0.43 -1.02 0.46
CA PHE A 21 1.09 -2.32 0.34
C PHE A 21 2.16 -2.48 1.42
N ALA A 22 2.33 -3.69 1.93
CA ALA A 22 3.51 -4.04 2.71
C ALA A 22 4.76 -4.22 1.81
N ALA A 23 5.91 -4.47 2.43
CA ALA A 23 7.13 -4.76 1.68
C ALA A 23 6.89 -5.92 0.69
N PRO A 24 7.19 -5.75 -0.61
CA PRO A 24 7.00 -6.79 -1.61
C PRO A 24 7.81 -8.05 -1.32
N ILE A 25 7.35 -9.19 -1.84
CA ILE A 25 8.13 -10.44 -1.79
C ILE A 25 9.42 -10.23 -2.59
N ARG A 26 10.54 -10.47 -1.94
CA ARG A 26 11.86 -10.45 -2.60
C ARG A 26 12.08 -11.77 -3.34
N ASN A 27 12.50 -11.68 -4.61
CA ASN A 27 12.70 -12.85 -5.50
C ASN A 27 11.50 -13.82 -5.47
N PRO A 28 10.29 -13.36 -5.82
CA PRO A 28 9.08 -14.17 -5.72
C PRO A 28 9.13 -15.36 -6.67
N GLN A 29 8.67 -16.52 -6.19
CA GLN A 29 8.56 -17.77 -6.94
C GLN A 29 7.11 -18.24 -6.96
N ALA A 30 6.74 -18.97 -8.00
CA ALA A 30 5.40 -19.57 -8.10
C ALA A 30 5.08 -20.42 -6.86
N GLY A 31 3.93 -20.17 -6.25
CA GLY A 31 3.50 -20.83 -5.01
C GLY A 31 3.90 -20.11 -3.74
N ASP A 32 4.75 -19.07 -3.77
CA ASP A 32 5.03 -18.26 -2.59
C ASP A 32 3.74 -17.62 -2.09
N PHE A 33 3.52 -17.72 -0.78
CA PHE A 33 2.44 -17.05 -0.07
C PHE A 33 3.01 -16.19 1.05
N LYS A 34 2.57 -14.94 1.15
CA LYS A 34 3.01 -14.00 2.18
C LYS A 34 1.83 -13.34 2.84
N ALA A 35 1.86 -13.24 4.16
CA ALA A 35 0.94 -12.45 4.96
C ALA A 35 1.68 -11.32 5.67
N ASN A 36 1.11 -10.13 5.69
CA ASN A 36 1.66 -8.95 6.36
C ASN A 36 0.62 -8.33 7.28
N VAL A 37 1.11 -7.72 8.37
CA VAL A 37 0.34 -6.84 9.25
C VAL A 37 1.06 -5.52 9.42
N ASN A 38 0.29 -4.42 9.46
CA ASN A 38 0.78 -3.06 9.54
C ASN A 38 0.07 -2.31 10.66
N PHE A 39 0.80 -1.50 11.40
CA PHE A 39 0.29 -0.60 12.43
C PHE A 39 0.76 0.81 12.13
N GLY A 40 -0.18 1.76 12.14
CA GLY A 40 0.12 3.17 11.96
C GLY A 40 0.52 3.83 13.27
N PHE A 41 1.42 4.77 13.17
CA PHE A 41 1.78 5.72 14.22
C PHE A 41 1.99 7.09 13.56
N ASP A 42 1.74 8.15 14.32
CA ASP A 42 1.81 9.50 13.79
C ASP A 42 0.93 9.64 12.53
N GLN A 43 -0.33 9.17 12.65
CA GLN A 43 -1.32 9.22 11.57
C GLN A 43 -2.14 10.48 11.72
N GLU A 44 -2.32 11.21 10.64
CA GLU A 44 -3.18 12.38 10.55
C GLU A 44 -4.39 12.07 9.66
N GLU A 45 -5.56 12.64 9.98
CA GLU A 45 -6.79 12.55 9.20
C GLU A 45 -7.35 13.96 8.98
N GLY A 46 -7.47 14.36 7.71
CA GLY A 46 -8.01 15.63 7.26
C GLY A 46 -7.18 16.86 7.59
N ASP A 47 -7.69 18.01 7.18
CA ASP A 47 -7.05 19.32 7.35
C ASP A 47 -6.79 19.76 8.82
N ARG A 48 -7.29 19.00 9.79
CA ARG A 48 -7.23 19.37 11.21
C ARG A 48 -6.17 18.63 12.00
N SER A 49 -5.31 17.84 11.35
CA SER A 49 -4.28 17.03 12.01
C SER A 49 -4.87 16.24 13.19
N ALA A 50 -6.06 15.67 13.00
CA ALA A 50 -6.67 14.81 14.00
C ALA A 50 -5.87 13.51 14.08
N GLU A 51 -5.43 13.13 15.28
CA GLU A 51 -4.77 11.84 15.46
C GLU A 51 -5.68 10.71 15.00
N SER A 52 -5.13 9.76 14.27
CA SER A 52 -5.85 8.58 13.84
C SER A 52 -5.08 7.30 14.14
N ARG A 53 -5.82 6.19 14.24
CA ARG A 53 -5.24 4.85 14.43
C ARG A 53 -5.41 4.05 13.15
N PHE A 54 -4.34 3.48 12.71
CA PHE A 54 -4.31 2.63 11.53
C PHE A 54 -3.93 1.19 11.91
N VAL A 55 -4.69 0.24 11.37
CA VAL A 55 -4.34 -1.18 11.37
C VAL A 55 -4.64 -1.72 9.97
N GLY A 56 -3.68 -2.40 9.37
CA GLY A 56 -3.87 -2.97 8.04
C GLY A 56 -3.11 -4.27 7.86
N GLY A 57 -3.28 -4.86 6.70
CA GLY A 57 -2.55 -6.05 6.32
C GLY A 57 -2.84 -6.48 4.89
N ASP A 58 -2.05 -7.39 4.41
CA ASP A 58 -2.25 -7.96 3.08
C ASP A 58 -1.84 -9.43 3.02
N LEU A 59 -2.44 -10.11 2.06
CA LEU A 59 -2.15 -11.48 1.68
C LEU A 59 -1.73 -11.49 0.21
N THR A 60 -0.55 -12.00 -0.09
CA THR A 60 -0.04 -12.10 -1.46
C THR A 60 0.19 -13.56 -1.83
N TYR A 61 -0.30 -13.97 -2.99
CA TYR A 61 -0.03 -15.28 -3.58
C TYR A 61 0.60 -15.14 -4.97
N VAL A 62 1.78 -15.73 -5.16
CA VAL A 62 2.53 -15.70 -6.40
C VAL A 62 2.07 -16.82 -7.33
N LEU A 63 1.45 -16.46 -8.46
CA LEU A 63 0.96 -17.42 -9.46
C LEU A 63 2.09 -17.96 -10.34
N ASN A 64 3.00 -17.07 -10.74
CA ASN A 64 4.18 -17.40 -11.56
C ASN A 64 5.20 -16.23 -11.51
N ASP A 65 6.26 -16.32 -12.30
CA ASP A 65 7.34 -15.33 -12.32
C ASP A 65 6.88 -13.89 -12.66
N LYS A 66 5.69 -13.73 -13.26
CA LYS A 66 5.17 -12.44 -13.70
C LYS A 66 3.92 -11.98 -12.96
N TRP A 67 3.13 -12.90 -12.41
CA TRP A 67 1.83 -12.61 -11.84
C TRP A 67 1.75 -12.99 -10.37
N ASP A 68 1.21 -12.11 -9.59
CA ASP A 68 0.68 -12.41 -8.25
C ASP A 68 -0.69 -11.76 -8.03
N ILE A 69 -1.44 -12.30 -7.08
CA ILE A 69 -2.71 -11.75 -6.61
C ILE A 69 -2.51 -11.31 -5.17
N GLN A 70 -3.08 -10.17 -4.83
CA GLN A 70 -3.01 -9.62 -3.48
C GLN A 70 -4.39 -9.17 -3.00
N TYR A 71 -4.72 -9.54 -1.77
CA TYR A 71 -5.81 -8.96 -1.01
C TYR A 71 -5.23 -8.01 0.04
N ILE A 72 -5.82 -6.83 0.18
CA ILE A 72 -5.35 -5.80 1.11
C ILE A 72 -6.55 -5.30 1.90
N ASN A 73 -6.36 -5.12 3.20
CA ASN A 73 -7.31 -4.42 4.06
C ASN A 73 -6.57 -3.33 4.84
N ASN A 74 -7.14 -2.13 4.84
CA ASN A 74 -6.68 -0.99 5.61
C ASN A 74 -7.86 -0.45 6.44
N TYR A 75 -7.66 -0.31 7.73
CA TYR A 75 -8.64 0.25 8.64
C TYR A 75 -8.04 1.46 9.36
N THR A 76 -8.66 2.60 9.17
CA THR A 76 -8.32 3.86 9.85
C THR A 76 -9.47 4.28 10.75
N LYS A 77 -9.15 4.74 11.96
CA LYS A 77 -10.12 5.30 12.91
C LYS A 77 -9.59 6.60 13.46
N GLY A 78 -10.25 7.70 13.12
CA GLY A 78 -9.96 9.03 13.64
C GLY A 78 -10.47 9.23 15.08
N ASP A 79 -9.87 10.15 15.80
CA ASP A 79 -10.31 10.53 17.15
C ASP A 79 -11.68 11.24 17.17
N ASN A 80 -12.09 11.80 16.02
CA ASN A 80 -13.44 12.33 15.79
C ASN A 80 -14.53 11.23 15.70
N GLY A 81 -14.13 9.95 15.71
CA GLY A 81 -14.99 8.79 15.59
C GLY A 81 -15.25 8.30 14.17
N ASN A 82 -14.74 9.01 13.17
CA ASN A 82 -14.79 8.56 11.79
C ASN A 82 -14.01 7.25 11.62
N LYS A 83 -14.48 6.40 10.70
CA LYS A 83 -13.82 5.15 10.33
C LYS A 83 -13.80 5.02 8.83
N ILE A 84 -12.68 4.58 8.32
CA ILE A 84 -12.47 4.25 6.91
C ILE A 84 -11.97 2.81 6.86
N ASN A 85 -12.65 1.96 6.11
CA ASN A 85 -12.27 0.57 5.90
C ASN A 85 -12.14 0.30 4.41
N GLU A 86 -10.93 0.04 3.97
CA GLU A 86 -10.58 -0.14 2.57
C GLU A 86 -10.25 -1.60 2.32
N HIS A 87 -10.83 -2.19 1.29
CA HIS A 87 -10.54 -3.54 0.83
C HIS A 87 -10.18 -3.53 -0.65
N TYR A 88 -9.12 -4.24 -1.00
CA TYR A 88 -8.67 -4.35 -2.39
C TYR A 88 -8.37 -5.79 -2.75
N VAL A 89 -8.74 -6.18 -3.97
CA VAL A 89 -8.27 -7.41 -4.61
C VAL A 89 -7.62 -7.00 -5.92
N VAL A 90 -6.30 -7.15 -5.99
CA VAL A 90 -5.53 -6.70 -7.15
C VAL A 90 -4.66 -7.81 -7.73
N GLY A 91 -4.53 -7.82 -9.04
CA GLY A 91 -3.52 -8.58 -9.76
C GLY A 91 -2.32 -7.70 -10.04
N ASN A 92 -1.12 -8.19 -9.76
CA ASN A 92 0.13 -7.50 -10.07
C ASN A 92 0.82 -8.21 -11.25
N TYR A 93 1.30 -7.42 -12.20
CA TYR A 93 2.10 -7.89 -13.32
C TYR A 93 3.49 -7.27 -13.30
N ARG A 94 4.55 -8.11 -13.26
CA ARG A 94 5.95 -7.66 -13.28
C ARG A 94 6.38 -7.33 -14.68
N LEU A 95 6.61 -6.05 -14.94
CA LEU A 95 7.18 -5.53 -16.18
C LEU A 95 8.70 -5.74 -16.22
N ALA A 96 9.36 -5.61 -15.07
CA ALA A 96 10.79 -5.74 -14.87
C ALA A 96 11.08 -6.25 -13.45
N PRO A 97 12.31 -6.70 -13.14
CA PRO A 97 12.66 -7.16 -11.77
C PRO A 97 12.35 -6.16 -10.65
N TYR A 98 12.27 -4.86 -10.99
CA TYR A 98 12.09 -3.79 -10.03
C TYR A 98 10.80 -2.99 -10.24
N LEU A 99 9.96 -3.36 -11.20
CA LEU A 99 8.78 -2.60 -11.59
C LEU A 99 7.60 -3.52 -11.90
N SER A 100 6.47 -3.25 -11.28
CA SER A 100 5.19 -3.91 -11.53
C SER A 100 4.10 -2.89 -11.80
N ILE A 101 3.11 -3.28 -12.59
CA ILE A 101 1.80 -2.63 -12.64
C ILE A 101 0.81 -3.48 -11.88
N TYR A 102 -0.20 -2.87 -11.31
CA TYR A 102 -1.30 -3.59 -10.68
C TYR A 102 -2.65 -3.01 -11.07
N GLY A 103 -3.68 -3.83 -10.94
CA GLY A 103 -5.06 -3.40 -11.14
C GLY A 103 -6.04 -4.40 -10.54
N GLY A 104 -7.20 -3.89 -10.12
CA GLY A 104 -8.23 -4.73 -9.50
C GLY A 104 -9.43 -3.96 -8.99
N GLY A 105 -10.25 -4.61 -8.16
CA GLY A 105 -11.41 -4.02 -7.53
C GLY A 105 -11.11 -3.48 -6.14
N SER A 106 -11.81 -2.42 -5.77
CA SER A 106 -11.84 -1.83 -4.44
C SER A 106 -13.24 -1.88 -3.84
N TYR A 107 -13.29 -1.92 -2.53
CA TYR A 107 -14.48 -1.67 -1.72
C TYR A 107 -14.07 -0.78 -0.57
N VAL A 108 -14.71 0.37 -0.44
CA VAL A 108 -14.43 1.34 0.63
C VAL A 108 -15.71 1.55 1.42
N ASP A 109 -15.61 1.43 2.74
CA ASP A 109 -16.69 1.67 3.69
C ASP A 109 -16.25 2.79 4.65
N THR A 110 -17.05 3.85 4.72
CA THR A 110 -16.82 4.99 5.60
C THR A 110 -17.96 5.10 6.59
N ASP A 111 -17.65 5.23 7.88
CA ASP A 111 -18.62 5.43 8.95
C ASP A 111 -18.29 6.74 9.67
N THR A 112 -19.12 7.74 9.45
CA THR A 112 -18.98 9.05 10.07
C THR A 112 -20.10 9.27 11.10
N TRP A 113 -19.94 10.22 11.99
CA TRP A 113 -20.95 10.53 13.03
C TRP A 113 -22.38 10.71 12.49
N HIS A 114 -22.57 11.04 11.23
CA HIS A 114 -23.88 11.35 10.63
C HIS A 114 -24.37 10.37 9.59
N SER A 115 -23.51 9.60 8.95
CA SER A 115 -23.89 8.57 7.95
C SER A 115 -22.74 7.62 7.63
N GLY A 116 -23.08 6.34 7.43
CA GLY A 116 -22.18 5.38 6.79
C GLY A 116 -22.38 5.41 5.27
N LYS A 117 -21.30 5.29 4.53
CA LYS A 117 -21.27 5.22 3.06
C LYS A 117 -20.35 4.09 2.63
N ASN A 118 -20.71 3.45 1.52
CA ASN A 118 -19.83 2.46 0.91
C ASN A 118 -19.82 2.63 -0.61
N SER A 119 -18.68 2.28 -1.22
CA SER A 119 -18.50 2.31 -2.66
C SER A 119 -17.75 1.07 -3.14
N TYR A 120 -18.05 0.68 -4.37
CA TYR A 120 -17.31 -0.32 -5.13
C TYR A 120 -16.66 0.37 -6.32
N GLY A 121 -15.37 0.22 -6.45
CA GLY A 121 -14.60 0.87 -7.50
C GLY A 121 -13.51 -0.03 -8.08
N TYR A 122 -12.63 0.60 -8.81
CA TYR A 122 -11.42 -0.03 -9.34
C TYR A 122 -10.18 0.72 -8.85
N GLN A 123 -9.04 0.02 -8.92
CA GLN A 123 -7.75 0.54 -8.54
C GLN A 123 -6.69 0.09 -9.54
N PHE A 124 -5.86 1.02 -9.99
CA PHE A 124 -4.71 0.76 -10.85
C PHE A 124 -3.47 1.49 -10.33
N GLY A 125 -2.30 0.95 -10.62
CA GLY A 125 -1.09 1.66 -10.23
C GLY A 125 0.22 0.99 -10.64
N LEU A 126 1.29 1.60 -10.13
CA LEU A 126 2.66 1.17 -10.31
C LEU A 126 3.29 0.85 -8.96
N ARG A 127 4.15 -0.14 -8.94
CA ARG A 127 4.97 -0.49 -7.79
C ARG A 127 6.43 -0.66 -8.20
N GLY A 128 7.30 0.05 -7.51
CA GLY A 128 8.74 -0.11 -7.61
C GLY A 128 9.32 -0.80 -6.39
N GLN A 129 10.34 -1.63 -6.58
CA GLN A 129 11.14 -2.19 -5.50
C GLN A 129 12.62 -2.15 -5.91
N LEU A 130 13.50 -1.86 -4.97
CA LEU A 130 14.94 -1.76 -5.23
C LEU A 130 15.72 -2.49 -4.14
N PRO A 131 16.43 -3.57 -4.44
CA PRO A 131 17.35 -4.18 -3.47
C PRO A 131 18.49 -3.21 -3.18
N LEU A 132 18.62 -2.79 -1.93
CA LEU A 132 19.67 -1.90 -1.43
C LEU A 132 20.87 -2.72 -0.93
N THR A 133 20.58 -3.84 -0.25
CA THR A 133 21.57 -4.84 0.17
C THR A 133 20.96 -6.25 0.04
N ASP A 134 21.66 -7.28 0.49
CA ASP A 134 21.16 -8.66 0.49
C ASP A 134 19.93 -8.86 1.39
N ARG A 135 19.71 -7.96 2.36
CA ARG A 135 18.57 -8.03 3.32
C ARG A 135 17.69 -6.79 3.33
N LEU A 136 18.16 -5.67 2.77
CA LEU A 136 17.43 -4.41 2.78
C LEU A 136 16.89 -4.11 1.38
N GLN A 137 15.62 -3.73 1.29
CA GLN A 137 14.99 -3.27 0.05
C GLN A 137 14.24 -1.96 0.29
N GLY A 138 14.34 -1.04 -0.65
CA GLY A 138 13.45 0.10 -0.76
C GLY A 138 12.25 -0.26 -1.64
N PHE A 139 11.09 0.28 -1.34
CA PHE A 139 9.90 0.14 -2.19
C PHE A 139 9.09 1.42 -2.22
N ALA A 140 8.36 1.60 -3.29
CA ALA A 140 7.40 2.68 -3.44
C ALA A 140 6.25 2.22 -4.32
N SER A 141 5.06 2.75 -4.10
CA SER A 141 3.91 2.52 -4.97
C SER A 141 3.09 3.78 -5.16
N VAL A 142 2.38 3.80 -6.28
CA VAL A 142 1.45 4.86 -6.65
C VAL A 142 0.26 4.21 -7.34
N GLY A 143 -0.96 4.66 -7.06
CA GLY A 143 -2.16 4.16 -7.71
C GLY A 143 -3.32 5.13 -7.66
N VAL A 144 -4.20 4.96 -8.60
CA VAL A 144 -5.40 5.75 -8.80
C VAL A 144 -6.61 4.84 -8.86
N GLY A 145 -7.69 5.25 -8.29
CA GLY A 145 -8.96 4.52 -8.30
C GLY A 145 -10.15 5.47 -8.29
N ASP A 146 -11.33 4.89 -8.27
CA ASP A 146 -12.56 5.68 -8.18
C ASP A 146 -12.66 6.39 -6.83
N ASP A 147 -12.38 5.66 -5.75
CA ASP A 147 -12.65 6.13 -4.39
C ASP A 147 -11.38 6.52 -3.65
N VAL A 148 -10.22 5.97 -4.04
CA VAL A 148 -8.97 6.16 -3.29
C VAL A 148 -7.81 6.41 -4.22
N ASN A 149 -7.13 7.49 -3.93
CA ASN A 149 -5.84 7.82 -4.49
C ASN A 149 -4.82 7.79 -3.35
N SER A 150 -3.66 7.14 -3.52
CA SER A 150 -2.66 7.09 -2.45
C SER A 150 -1.26 6.78 -2.95
N TYR A 151 -0.24 7.25 -2.26
CA TYR A 151 1.15 6.88 -2.51
C TYR A 151 1.80 6.34 -1.24
N GLU A 152 2.81 5.52 -1.41
CA GLU A 152 3.63 5.08 -0.30
C GLU A 152 5.10 4.91 -0.70
N ILE A 153 5.94 5.07 0.29
CA ILE A 153 7.37 4.82 0.19
C ILE A 153 7.86 4.16 1.48
N GLY A 154 8.71 3.18 1.36
CA GLY A 154 9.19 2.46 2.54
C GLY A 154 10.47 1.69 2.32
N VAL A 155 10.91 1.09 3.40
CA VAL A 155 12.04 0.16 3.43
C VAL A 155 11.63 -1.11 4.17
N GLY A 156 12.06 -2.26 3.63
CA GLY A 156 11.86 -3.57 4.24
C GLY A 156 13.19 -4.24 4.53
N TYR A 157 13.26 -4.97 5.63
CA TYR A 157 14.43 -5.72 6.07
C TYR A 157 14.09 -7.18 6.32
N ASP A 158 14.77 -8.09 5.60
CA ASP A 158 14.64 -9.53 5.78
C ASP A 158 15.36 -9.96 7.07
N ILE A 159 14.60 -10.26 8.12
CA ILE A 159 15.11 -10.76 9.39
C ILE A 159 15.62 -12.20 9.20
N THR A 160 14.80 -13.01 8.51
CA THR A 160 15.13 -14.40 8.11
C THR A 160 14.66 -14.63 6.68
N SER A 161 14.76 -15.85 6.16
CA SER A 161 14.19 -16.23 4.86
C SER A 161 12.66 -16.16 4.81
N SER A 162 11.99 -16.23 5.98
CA SER A 162 10.53 -16.23 6.10
C SER A 162 9.96 -14.98 6.75
N TRP A 163 10.72 -14.29 7.60
CA TRP A 163 10.28 -13.11 8.32
C TRP A 163 10.94 -11.84 7.81
N ASP A 164 10.15 -10.82 7.57
CA ASP A 164 10.62 -9.45 7.33
C ASP A 164 9.91 -8.44 8.24
N ALA A 165 10.55 -7.29 8.42
CA ALA A 165 9.96 -6.10 9.01
C ALA A 165 10.09 -4.95 8.04
N HIS A 166 9.16 -3.99 8.10
CA HIS A 166 9.22 -2.82 7.25
C HIS A 166 8.67 -1.58 7.94
N VAL A 167 9.14 -0.44 7.48
CA VAL A 167 8.59 0.87 7.81
C VAL A 167 8.29 1.60 6.50
N LYS A 168 7.15 2.30 6.47
CA LYS A 168 6.72 3.07 5.32
C LYS A 168 5.93 4.30 5.73
N TYR A 169 5.94 5.29 4.86
CA TYR A 169 5.02 6.41 4.89
C TYR A 169 3.94 6.17 3.83
N ARG A 170 2.70 6.41 4.19
CA ARG A 170 1.55 6.38 3.29
C ARG A 170 0.80 7.70 3.37
N SER A 171 0.33 8.18 2.21
CA SER A 171 -0.68 9.22 2.10
C SER A 171 -1.77 8.73 1.17
N ALA A 172 -3.02 8.92 1.53
CA ALA A 172 -4.19 8.50 0.77
C ALA A 172 -5.28 9.55 0.84
N SER A 173 -5.84 9.91 -0.31
CA SER A 173 -7.05 10.71 -0.45
C SER A 173 -8.23 9.79 -0.72
N VAL A 174 -9.25 9.85 0.11
CA VAL A 174 -10.45 9.02 0.05
C VAL A 174 -11.65 9.90 -0.31
N ASP A 175 -12.25 9.67 -1.48
CA ASP A 175 -13.43 10.38 -1.97
C ASP A 175 -14.58 9.37 -2.20
N VAL A 176 -15.56 9.37 -1.31
CA VAL A 176 -16.73 8.47 -1.38
C VAL A 176 -18.01 9.27 -1.15
N ASP A 177 -18.84 9.46 -2.18
CA ASP A 177 -20.20 10.02 -2.07
C ASP A 177 -20.28 11.33 -1.24
N ASN A 178 -19.45 12.33 -1.52
CA ASN A 178 -19.30 13.60 -0.78
C ASN A 178 -18.56 13.50 0.58
N TYR A 179 -17.93 12.38 0.87
CA TYR A 179 -16.91 12.27 1.90
C TYR A 179 -15.55 12.39 1.21
N ASP A 180 -14.83 13.46 1.51
CA ASP A 180 -13.47 13.71 1.01
C ASP A 180 -12.57 13.92 2.22
N ASP A 181 -11.59 13.05 2.38
CA ASP A 181 -10.66 13.11 3.50
C ASP A 181 -9.29 12.55 3.12
N ASP A 182 -8.24 13.14 3.67
CA ASP A 182 -6.87 12.68 3.50
C ASP A 182 -6.41 11.94 4.75
N VAL A 183 -5.76 10.80 4.54
CA VAL A 183 -5.15 10.00 5.61
C VAL A 183 -3.69 9.82 5.31
N GLU A 184 -2.83 10.28 6.19
CA GLU A 184 -1.40 10.13 6.01
C GLU A 184 -0.66 9.81 7.30
N GLY A 185 0.52 9.20 7.16
CA GLY A 185 1.38 8.92 8.30
C GLY A 185 2.30 7.71 8.12
N TRP A 186 3.01 7.43 9.18
CA TRP A 186 3.98 6.34 9.22
C TRP A 186 3.33 5.03 9.64
N GLN A 187 3.82 3.95 9.06
CA GLN A 187 3.38 2.60 9.37
C GLN A 187 4.60 1.71 9.59
N VAL A 188 4.51 0.83 10.59
CA VAL A 188 5.46 -0.26 10.83
C VAL A 188 4.73 -1.58 10.67
N GLY A 189 5.38 -2.54 10.06
CA GLY A 189 4.77 -3.85 9.83
C GLY A 189 5.76 -4.99 9.85
N MET A 190 5.17 -6.18 9.88
CA MET A 190 5.89 -7.45 9.78
C MET A 190 5.22 -8.36 8.76
N GLY A 191 6.05 -9.09 8.03
CA GLY A 191 5.61 -10.08 7.05
C GLY A 191 6.13 -11.48 7.37
N TYR A 192 5.32 -12.48 7.00
CA TYR A 192 5.71 -13.88 7.02
C TYR A 192 5.46 -14.53 5.66
N LYS A 193 6.51 -15.14 5.11
CA LYS A 193 6.47 -15.93 3.89
C LYS A 193 6.45 -17.42 4.25
N PHE A 194 5.42 -18.09 3.78
CA PHE A 194 5.19 -19.53 3.98
C PHE A 194 5.96 -20.36 2.96
#